data_020d012108e7580ab07ad5145d0eed66
#
_entry.id   020d012108e7580ab07ad5145d0eed66
#
_cell.length_a   1.000
_cell.length_b   1.000
_cell.length_c   1.000
_cell.angle_alpha   90.00
_cell.angle_beta   90.00
_cell.angle_gamma   90.00
#
_symmetry.space_group_name_H-M   'P 1'
#
loop_
_entity.id
_entity.type
_entity.pdbx_description
1 polymer ?
#
loop_
_entity_poly.entity_id
_entity_poly.type
_entity_poly.pdbx_seq_one_letter_code
_entity_poly.pdbx_strand_id
1 'polypeptide(L)'
;MVWYFTNSHGMPVTMINIGVFGIFVTGYYNVIGAALTGPTCGSIVCLLAVTACGTHMLNMLPIMIGYALASSFCAFDLTTQAIVVGLCFAAALSPIPSRYGSLSGVVAGMMHAIMVTTIVTFHGGLCLYNGGFTAGVTAIILVPFLEFFLIAQDKPTLLPTFRKIEKQG
;
A
#
# COMPACT_ATOMS: atom_id res chain seq x y z
N MET A 1 -0.48 -5.65 -14.79
CA MET A 1 0.29 -4.64 -14.02
C MET A 1 1.70 -5.13 -13.64
N VAL A 2 1.84 -6.38 -13.21
CA VAL A 2 3.16 -7.01 -12.89
C VAL A 2 4.17 -6.94 -14.04
N TRP A 3 3.70 -7.15 -15.26
CA TRP A 3 4.51 -7.09 -16.48
C TRP A 3 5.04 -5.70 -16.82
N TYR A 4 4.45 -4.65 -16.26
CA TYR A 4 4.77 -3.29 -16.67
C TYR A 4 6.11 -2.80 -16.12
N PHE A 5 6.40 -3.06 -14.83
CA PHE A 5 7.63 -2.56 -14.22
C PHE A 5 8.87 -3.30 -14.76
N THR A 6 8.84 -4.62 -14.78
CA THR A 6 9.94 -5.44 -15.29
C THR A 6 10.16 -5.22 -16.79
N ASN A 7 9.09 -5.07 -17.58
CA ASN A 7 9.21 -4.78 -19.01
C ASN A 7 9.67 -3.36 -19.32
N SER A 8 9.34 -2.39 -18.44
CA SER A 8 9.76 -1.00 -18.63
C SER A 8 11.18 -0.72 -18.18
N HIS A 9 11.64 -1.39 -17.13
CA HIS A 9 12.94 -1.11 -16.47
C HIS A 9 13.94 -2.27 -16.56
N GLY A 10 13.49 -3.44 -17.00
CA GLY A 10 14.30 -4.64 -17.13
C GLY A 10 14.52 -5.41 -15.81
N MET A 11 14.93 -6.66 -15.94
CA MET A 11 15.15 -7.57 -14.81
C MET A 11 16.20 -7.07 -13.81
N PRO A 12 17.36 -6.51 -14.23
CA PRO A 12 18.37 -6.04 -13.28
C PRO A 12 17.84 -4.96 -12.33
N VAL A 13 17.08 -3.98 -12.86
CA VAL A 13 16.50 -2.90 -12.03
C VAL A 13 15.46 -3.45 -11.07
N THR A 14 14.65 -4.42 -11.51
CA THR A 14 13.68 -5.10 -10.66
C THR A 14 14.38 -5.83 -9.50
N MET A 15 15.47 -6.54 -9.75
CA MET A 15 16.24 -7.24 -8.71
C MET A 15 16.85 -6.27 -7.70
N ILE A 16 17.40 -5.14 -8.18
CA ILE A 16 17.92 -4.08 -7.30
C ILE A 16 16.81 -3.52 -6.43
N ASN A 17 15.63 -3.24 -7.02
CA ASN A 17 14.48 -2.74 -6.26
C ASN A 17 14.03 -3.73 -5.17
N ILE A 18 13.97 -5.02 -5.48
CA ILE A 18 13.66 -6.08 -4.51
C ILE A 18 14.65 -6.05 -3.35
N GLY A 19 15.96 -6.00 -3.63
CA GLY A 19 17.00 -5.99 -2.60
C GLY A 19 16.94 -4.74 -1.72
N VAL A 20 16.89 -3.56 -2.32
CA VAL A 20 16.81 -2.27 -1.61
C VAL A 20 15.55 -2.18 -0.76
N PHE A 21 14.41 -2.58 -1.32
CA PHE A 21 13.13 -2.56 -0.61
C PHE A 21 13.12 -3.58 0.55
N GLY A 22 13.74 -4.75 0.36
CA GLY A 22 13.88 -5.75 1.41
C GLY A 22 14.67 -5.25 2.61
N ILE A 23 15.81 -4.59 2.38
CA ILE A 23 16.61 -3.95 3.43
C ILE A 23 15.78 -2.87 4.13
N PHE A 24 15.09 -2.04 3.36
CA PHE A 24 14.25 -0.95 3.90
C PHE A 24 13.14 -1.47 4.80
N VAL A 25 12.37 -2.47 4.38
CA VAL A 25 11.25 -3.03 5.17
C VAL A 25 11.75 -3.77 6.40
N THR A 26 12.81 -4.57 6.27
CA THR A 26 13.41 -5.26 7.41
C THR A 26 13.96 -4.26 8.42
N GLY A 27 14.62 -3.21 7.96
CA GLY A 27 15.07 -2.10 8.81
C GLY A 27 13.91 -1.41 9.53
N TYR A 28 12.82 -1.13 8.84
CA TYR A 28 11.63 -0.55 9.45
C TYR A 28 11.06 -1.43 10.57
N TYR A 29 10.88 -2.74 10.34
CA TYR A 29 10.39 -3.65 11.37
C TYR A 29 11.32 -3.73 12.59
N ASN A 30 12.64 -3.66 12.38
CA ASN A 30 13.59 -3.55 13.49
C ASN A 30 13.43 -2.25 14.27
N VAL A 31 13.27 -1.12 13.59
CA VAL A 31 13.13 0.21 14.22
C VAL A 31 11.87 0.30 15.06
N ILE A 32 10.75 -0.23 14.60
CA ILE A 32 9.51 -0.24 15.39
C ILE A 32 9.49 -1.32 16.48
N GLY A 33 10.50 -2.20 16.54
CA GLY A 33 10.57 -3.27 17.52
C GLY A 33 9.65 -4.46 17.24
N ALA A 34 9.23 -4.65 15.98
CA ALA A 34 8.38 -5.78 15.60
C ALA A 34 9.14 -7.12 15.76
N ALA A 35 8.51 -8.09 16.40
CA ALA A 35 9.10 -9.42 16.54
C ALA A 35 9.18 -10.13 15.19
N LEU A 36 10.33 -10.74 14.90
CA LEU A 36 10.54 -11.55 13.69
C LEU A 36 9.92 -12.94 13.87
N THR A 37 8.60 -12.99 13.83
CA THR A 37 7.82 -14.23 13.89
C THR A 37 7.67 -14.83 12.48
N GLY A 38 7.15 -16.06 12.40
CA GLY A 38 6.82 -16.69 11.12
C GLY A 38 5.94 -15.82 10.22
N PRO A 39 4.79 -15.30 10.73
CA PRO A 39 3.95 -14.36 9.99
C PRO A 39 4.68 -13.07 9.55
N THR A 40 5.55 -12.51 10.39
CA THR A 40 6.36 -11.32 10.02
C THR A 40 7.32 -11.62 8.87
N CYS A 41 8.05 -12.74 8.96
CA CYS A 41 8.94 -13.17 7.89
C CYS A 41 8.18 -13.44 6.59
N GLY A 42 7.03 -14.12 6.67
CA GLY A 42 6.14 -14.35 5.54
C GLY A 42 5.65 -13.04 4.91
N SER A 43 5.33 -12.03 5.73
CA SER A 43 4.94 -10.69 5.27
C SER A 43 6.07 -9.99 4.50
N ILE A 44 7.31 -10.09 4.98
CA ILE A 44 8.48 -9.54 4.28
C ILE A 44 8.64 -10.20 2.91
N VAL A 45 8.58 -11.52 2.84
CA VAL A 45 8.68 -12.26 1.56
C VAL A 45 7.56 -11.85 0.59
N CYS A 46 6.33 -11.70 1.10
CA CYS A 46 5.19 -11.24 0.31
C CYS A 46 5.42 -9.80 -0.21
N LEU A 47 5.91 -8.89 0.63
CA LEU A 47 6.29 -7.54 0.24
C LEU A 47 7.34 -7.52 -0.87
N LEU A 48 8.35 -8.39 -0.80
CA LEU A 48 9.37 -8.52 -1.85
C LEU A 48 8.75 -8.94 -3.18
N ALA A 49 7.77 -9.84 -3.18
CA ALA A 49 7.06 -10.23 -4.40
C ALA A 49 6.29 -9.06 -5.03
N VAL A 50 5.69 -8.18 -4.22
CA VAL A 50 4.93 -7.02 -4.72
C VAL A 50 5.85 -5.95 -5.33
N THR A 51 7.13 -5.92 -5.01
CA THR A 51 8.09 -4.99 -5.64
C THR A 51 8.26 -5.25 -7.13
N ALA A 52 8.06 -6.47 -7.59
CA ALA A 52 8.04 -6.81 -9.02
C ALA A 52 6.88 -6.12 -9.76
N CYS A 53 5.83 -5.72 -9.04
CA CYS A 53 4.69 -4.97 -9.56
C CYS A 53 4.90 -3.44 -9.60
N GLY A 54 6.04 -2.94 -9.11
CA GLY A 54 6.37 -1.51 -9.09
C GLY A 54 6.25 -0.83 -7.72
N THR A 55 6.05 -1.59 -6.66
CA THR A 55 6.21 -1.06 -5.30
C THR A 55 7.68 -0.80 -5.03
N HIS A 56 8.00 0.36 -4.50
CA HIS A 56 9.35 0.78 -4.13
C HIS A 56 9.31 1.66 -2.88
N MET A 57 10.48 1.95 -2.31
CA MET A 57 10.59 2.70 -1.06
C MET A 57 9.81 4.04 -1.08
N LEU A 58 9.89 4.81 -2.17
CA LEU A 58 9.30 6.15 -2.23
C LEU A 58 7.76 6.15 -2.28
N ASN A 59 7.14 5.10 -2.85
CA ASN A 59 5.68 5.01 -2.87
C ASN A 59 5.13 4.26 -1.65
N MET A 60 5.96 3.47 -0.96
CA MET A 60 5.56 2.80 0.28
C MET A 60 5.75 3.68 1.51
N LEU A 61 6.77 4.54 1.54
CA LEU A 61 7.08 5.41 2.68
C LEU A 61 5.89 6.27 3.14
N PRO A 62 5.12 6.95 2.26
CA PRO A 62 3.95 7.70 2.69
C PRO A 62 2.90 6.84 3.41
N ILE A 63 2.69 5.62 2.94
CA ILE A 63 1.75 4.66 3.54
C ILE A 63 2.24 4.28 4.95
N MET A 64 3.54 4.01 5.11
CA MET A 64 4.15 3.69 6.40
C MET A 64 4.07 4.86 7.38
N ILE A 65 4.24 6.09 6.91
CA ILE A 65 4.01 7.30 7.71
C ILE A 65 2.53 7.36 8.15
N GLY A 66 1.60 7.03 7.26
CA GLY A 66 0.18 6.95 7.59
C GLY A 66 -0.11 5.95 8.71
N TYR A 67 0.53 4.79 8.71
CA TYR A 67 0.44 3.80 9.79
C TYR A 67 0.98 4.34 11.12
N ALA A 68 2.12 5.01 11.12
CA ALA A 68 2.70 5.61 12.31
C ALA A 68 1.80 6.72 12.89
N LEU A 69 1.24 7.57 12.04
CA LEU A 69 0.29 8.60 12.46
C LEU A 69 -0.99 7.99 13.03
N ALA A 70 -1.56 6.99 12.37
CA ALA A 70 -2.76 6.32 12.86
C ALA A 70 -2.53 5.65 14.23
N SER A 71 -1.38 5.04 14.43
CA SER A 71 -0.96 4.48 15.73
C SER A 71 -0.92 5.53 16.83
N SER A 72 -0.47 6.73 16.52
CA SER A 72 -0.40 7.84 17.49
C SER A 72 -1.80 8.38 17.88
N PHE A 73 -2.76 8.35 16.96
CA PHE A 73 -4.12 8.88 17.20
C PHE A 73 -5.11 7.83 17.70
N CYS A 74 -4.96 6.57 17.28
CA CYS A 74 -5.95 5.52 17.50
C CYS A 74 -5.55 4.50 18.55
N ALA A 75 -4.49 4.74 19.32
CA ALA A 75 -4.03 3.92 20.45
C ALA A 75 -3.86 2.42 20.14
N PHE A 76 -3.38 2.07 18.95
CA PHE A 76 -2.91 0.72 18.64
C PHE A 76 -1.39 0.69 18.51
N ASP A 77 -0.80 -0.47 18.82
CA ASP A 77 0.64 -0.66 18.75
C ASP A 77 1.06 -1.13 17.34
N LEU A 78 2.05 -0.46 16.75
CA LEU A 78 2.64 -0.82 15.46
C LEU A 78 3.27 -2.23 15.46
N THR A 79 3.63 -2.74 16.64
CA THR A 79 4.22 -4.08 16.80
C THR A 79 3.18 -5.19 16.83
N THR A 80 1.89 -4.83 16.93
CA THR A 80 0.80 -5.81 16.91
C THR A 80 0.85 -6.63 15.62
N GLN A 81 0.79 -7.95 15.74
CA GLN A 81 0.95 -8.88 14.61
C GLN A 81 0.00 -8.57 13.45
N ALA A 82 -1.24 -8.18 13.75
CA ALA A 82 -2.23 -7.81 12.72
C ALA A 82 -1.79 -6.57 11.93
N ILE A 83 -1.16 -5.59 12.58
CA ILE A 83 -0.64 -4.37 11.96
C ILE A 83 0.59 -4.69 11.12
N VAL A 84 1.52 -5.48 11.65
CA VAL A 84 2.75 -5.90 10.95
C VAL A 84 2.40 -6.64 9.65
N VAL A 85 1.49 -7.62 9.74
CA VAL A 85 1.01 -8.35 8.57
C VAL A 85 0.15 -7.46 7.67
N GLY A 86 -0.67 -6.59 8.24
CA GLY A 86 -1.49 -5.62 7.51
C GLY A 86 -0.67 -4.71 6.61
N LEU A 87 0.49 -4.25 7.08
CA LEU A 87 1.39 -3.40 6.32
C LEU A 87 1.88 -4.06 5.02
N CYS A 88 2.04 -5.39 5.03
CA CYS A 88 2.35 -6.15 3.82
C CYS A 88 1.29 -5.92 2.73
N PHE A 89 0.03 -6.04 3.10
CA PHE A 89 -1.09 -5.86 2.16
C PHE A 89 -1.34 -4.40 1.80
N ALA A 90 -0.92 -3.45 2.65
CA ALA A 90 -0.94 -2.03 2.35
C ALA A 90 -0.05 -1.66 1.14
N ALA A 91 0.91 -2.51 0.78
CA ALA A 91 1.70 -2.35 -0.45
C ALA A 91 0.83 -2.35 -1.73
N ALA A 92 -0.35 -2.96 -1.70
CA ALA A 92 -1.32 -2.88 -2.79
C ALA A 92 -1.85 -1.45 -3.01
N LEU A 93 -1.73 -0.56 -2.03
CA LEU A 93 -2.09 0.85 -2.12
C LEU A 93 -0.97 1.73 -2.70
N SER A 94 0.22 1.18 -2.96
CA SER A 94 1.37 1.93 -3.49
C SER A 94 1.12 2.69 -4.80
N PRO A 95 0.16 2.32 -5.68
CA PRO A 95 -0.22 3.14 -6.82
C PRO A 95 -0.87 4.47 -6.43
N ILE A 96 -1.49 4.58 -5.26
CA ILE A 96 -2.17 5.81 -4.80
C ILE A 96 -1.18 6.96 -4.64
N PRO A 97 -0.13 6.85 -3.81
CA PRO A 97 0.86 7.93 -3.70
C PRO A 97 1.61 8.19 -5.00
N SER A 98 1.83 7.16 -5.82
CA SER A 98 2.48 7.32 -7.13
C SER A 98 1.65 8.17 -8.10
N ARG A 99 0.32 8.13 -8.00
CA ARG A 99 -0.58 8.84 -8.90
C ARG A 99 -1.09 10.16 -8.34
N TYR A 100 -1.42 10.21 -7.05
CA TYR A 100 -2.10 11.33 -6.40
C TYR A 100 -1.21 12.11 -5.44
N GLY A 101 0.07 11.72 -5.33
CA GLY A 101 1.05 12.39 -4.46
C GLY A 101 1.14 11.78 -3.06
N SER A 102 2.21 12.13 -2.34
CA SER A 102 2.54 11.51 -1.06
C SER A 102 1.48 11.69 0.03
N LEU A 103 0.78 12.83 0.04
CA LEU A 103 -0.28 13.07 1.02
C LEU A 103 -1.43 12.06 0.91
N SER A 104 -1.82 11.71 -0.32
CA SER A 104 -2.83 10.67 -0.54
C SER A 104 -2.38 9.30 -0.05
N GLY A 105 -1.07 9.01 -0.14
CA GLY A 105 -0.47 7.80 0.41
C GLY A 105 -0.54 7.76 1.95
N VAL A 106 -0.30 8.89 2.61
CA VAL A 106 -0.44 9.00 4.07
C VAL A 106 -1.88 8.73 4.49
N VAL A 107 -2.85 9.36 3.83
CA VAL A 107 -4.28 9.13 4.10
C VAL A 107 -4.67 7.67 3.85
N ALA A 108 -4.21 7.09 2.74
CA ALA A 108 -4.46 5.67 2.43
C ALA A 108 -3.89 4.74 3.52
N GLY A 109 -2.67 5.03 3.98
CA GLY A 109 -2.04 4.29 5.07
C GLY A 109 -2.79 4.39 6.39
N MET A 110 -3.24 5.59 6.77
CA MET A 110 -4.05 5.80 7.98
C MET A 110 -5.37 5.03 7.91
N MET A 111 -6.12 5.19 6.82
CA MET A 111 -7.39 4.48 6.62
C MET A 111 -7.20 2.96 6.69
N HIS A 112 -6.19 2.45 6.00
CA HIS A 112 -5.93 1.01 5.96
C HIS A 112 -5.54 0.47 7.35
N ALA A 113 -4.67 1.17 8.09
CA ALA A 113 -4.25 0.77 9.44
C ALA A 113 -5.44 0.67 10.40
N ILE A 114 -6.32 1.69 10.40
CA ILE A 114 -7.54 1.69 11.22
C ILE A 114 -8.46 0.54 10.82
N MET A 115 -8.65 0.31 9.53
CA MET A 115 -9.52 -0.76 9.05
C MET A 115 -8.98 -2.15 9.39
N VAL A 116 -7.66 -2.36 9.29
CA VAL A 116 -7.03 -3.65 9.66
C VAL A 116 -7.30 -4.01 11.11
N THR A 117 -7.26 -3.05 12.02
CA THR A 117 -7.53 -3.31 13.44
C THR A 117 -9.01 -3.56 13.74
N THR A 118 -9.91 -2.92 12.99
CA THR A 118 -11.34 -2.95 13.24
C THR A 118 -12.03 -4.15 12.59
N ILE A 119 -11.64 -4.50 11.37
CA ILE A 119 -12.33 -5.52 10.58
C ILE A 119 -12.23 -6.92 11.18
N VAL A 120 -11.20 -7.18 11.98
CA VAL A 120 -10.98 -8.47 12.66
C VAL A 120 -12.19 -8.86 13.52
N THR A 121 -12.89 -7.88 14.11
CA THR A 121 -14.08 -8.12 14.92
C THR A 121 -15.26 -8.65 14.09
N PHE A 122 -15.36 -8.29 12.81
CA PHE A 122 -16.46 -8.70 11.94
C PHE A 122 -16.37 -10.16 11.48
N HIS A 123 -15.15 -10.73 11.37
CA HIS A 123 -14.97 -12.11 10.93
C HIS A 123 -14.34 -13.01 11.99
N GLY A 124 -14.30 -12.58 13.25
CA GLY A 124 -13.80 -13.38 14.37
C GLY A 124 -12.33 -13.84 14.24
N GLY A 125 -11.52 -13.10 13.51
CA GLY A 125 -10.09 -13.42 13.28
C GLY A 125 -9.84 -14.56 12.27
N LEU A 126 -10.86 -15.09 11.61
CA LEU A 126 -10.75 -16.23 10.72
C LEU A 126 -10.29 -15.86 9.29
N CYS A 127 -10.20 -14.59 8.95
CA CYS A 127 -9.80 -14.15 7.61
C CYS A 127 -8.29 -13.96 7.51
N LEU A 128 -7.64 -14.85 6.79
CA LEU A 128 -6.20 -14.76 6.47
C LEU A 128 -5.86 -13.55 5.57
N TYR A 129 -6.83 -13.06 4.80
CA TYR A 129 -6.66 -11.96 3.85
C TYR A 129 -7.23 -10.63 4.36
N ASN A 130 -7.33 -10.45 5.67
CA ASN A 130 -7.83 -9.23 6.30
C ASN A 130 -7.20 -7.95 5.70
N GLY A 131 -5.88 -7.91 5.60
CA GLY A 131 -5.16 -6.76 5.04
C GLY A 131 -5.45 -6.54 3.55
N GLY A 132 -5.59 -7.60 2.75
CA GLY A 132 -5.96 -7.49 1.33
C GLY A 132 -7.36 -6.95 1.12
N PHE A 133 -8.33 -7.43 1.90
CA PHE A 133 -9.69 -6.93 1.89
C PHE A 133 -9.75 -5.44 2.25
N THR A 134 -9.11 -5.04 3.34
CA THR A 134 -9.08 -3.64 3.80
C THR A 134 -8.35 -2.74 2.81
N ALA A 135 -7.29 -3.21 2.13
CA ALA A 135 -6.64 -2.46 1.06
C ALA A 135 -7.61 -2.22 -0.11
N GLY A 136 -8.37 -3.24 -0.52
CA GLY A 136 -9.41 -3.11 -1.54
C GLY A 136 -10.47 -2.08 -1.16
N VAL A 137 -11.01 -2.17 0.06
CA VAL A 137 -12.02 -1.21 0.55
C VAL A 137 -11.45 0.21 0.64
N THR A 138 -10.22 0.37 1.14
CA THR A 138 -9.53 1.67 1.17
C THR A 138 -9.42 2.26 -0.24
N ALA A 139 -9.03 1.45 -1.22
CA ALA A 139 -8.90 1.92 -2.61
C ALA A 139 -10.26 2.30 -3.21
N ILE A 140 -11.31 1.50 -2.99
CA ILE A 140 -12.66 1.77 -3.52
C ILE A 140 -13.24 3.07 -2.95
N ILE A 141 -12.93 3.41 -1.71
CA ILE A 141 -13.40 4.67 -1.10
C ILE A 141 -12.52 5.84 -1.53
N LEU A 142 -11.22 5.69 -1.41
CA LEU A 142 -10.29 6.81 -1.54
C LEU A 142 -10.05 7.23 -3.00
N VAL A 143 -9.97 6.28 -3.94
CA VAL A 143 -9.63 6.61 -5.33
C VAL A 143 -10.71 7.44 -6.01
N PRO A 144 -12.02 7.10 -5.94
CA PRO A 144 -13.07 7.95 -6.51
C PRO A 144 -13.12 9.34 -5.88
N PHE A 145 -12.88 9.43 -4.56
CA PHE A 145 -12.81 10.70 -3.86
C PHE A 145 -11.67 11.59 -4.40
N LEU A 146 -10.46 11.03 -4.51
CA LEU A 146 -9.31 11.74 -5.08
C LEU A 146 -9.54 12.14 -6.54
N GLU A 147 -10.14 11.28 -7.34
CA GLU A 147 -10.48 11.59 -8.73
C GLU A 147 -11.49 12.72 -8.84
N PHE A 148 -12.52 12.72 -8.00
CA PHE A 148 -13.50 13.81 -7.94
C PHE A 148 -12.82 15.17 -7.67
N PHE A 149 -11.91 15.24 -6.70
CA PHE A 149 -11.17 16.47 -6.41
C PHE A 149 -10.22 16.89 -7.53
N LEU A 150 -9.60 15.94 -8.21
CA LEU A 150 -8.72 16.24 -9.34
C LEU A 150 -9.52 16.77 -10.55
N ILE A 151 -10.69 16.22 -10.82
CA ILE A 151 -11.60 16.69 -11.86
C ILE A 151 -12.11 18.11 -11.51
N ALA A 152 -12.49 18.34 -10.25
CA ALA A 152 -12.93 19.63 -9.78
C ALA A 152 -11.85 20.73 -9.85
N GLN A 153 -10.57 20.35 -9.83
CA GLN A 153 -9.43 21.27 -9.97
C GLN A 153 -8.96 21.47 -11.42
N ASP A 154 -9.71 20.94 -12.40
CA ASP A 154 -9.36 21.01 -13.85
C ASP A 154 -7.95 20.47 -14.18
N LYS A 155 -7.44 19.58 -13.34
CA LYS A 155 -6.19 18.87 -13.61
C LYS A 155 -6.48 17.74 -14.61
N PRO A 156 -5.76 17.68 -15.75
CA PRO A 156 -5.98 16.62 -16.73
C PRO A 156 -5.78 15.26 -16.08
N THR A 157 -6.85 14.48 -15.98
CA THR A 157 -6.82 13.09 -15.52
C THR A 157 -5.86 12.30 -16.40
N LEU A 158 -4.85 11.68 -15.79
CA LEU A 158 -3.85 10.86 -16.49
C LEU A 158 -4.39 9.51 -16.99
N LEU A 159 -5.68 9.45 -17.35
CA LEU A 159 -6.28 8.30 -18.03
C LEU A 159 -6.62 8.63 -19.49
N PRO A 160 -5.67 8.44 -20.42
CA PRO A 160 -5.96 8.61 -21.85
C PRO A 160 -6.93 7.55 -22.39
N THR A 161 -7.16 6.47 -21.64
CA THR A 161 -7.88 5.29 -22.14
C THR A 161 -9.39 5.49 -22.22
N PHE A 162 -10.01 6.19 -21.29
CA PHE A 162 -11.46 6.41 -21.31
C PHE A 162 -11.90 7.51 -22.29
N ARG A 163 -11.05 8.49 -22.55
CA ARG A 163 -11.35 9.57 -23.51
C ARG A 163 -11.39 9.11 -24.97
N LYS A 164 -10.76 7.97 -25.29
CA LYS A 164 -10.77 7.41 -26.65
C LYS A 164 -12.09 6.72 -26.99
N ILE A 165 -12.79 6.20 -26.02
CA ILE A 165 -14.06 5.47 -26.21
C ILE A 165 -15.19 6.47 -26.48
N GLU A 166 -15.19 7.62 -25.83
CA GLU A 166 -16.23 8.65 -25.97
C GLU A 166 -16.18 9.42 -27.31
N LYS A 167 -15.02 9.42 -27.98
CA LYS A 167 -14.87 10.07 -29.32
C LYS A 167 -15.10 9.15 -30.49
N GLN A 168 -15.40 7.86 -30.28
CA GLN A 168 -15.67 6.87 -31.32
C GLN A 168 -17.13 6.40 -31.33
N GLY A 169 -18.02 6.92 -30.48
CA GLY A 169 -19.46 6.80 -30.54
C GLY A 169 -20.10 8.09 -30.99
#